data_b70906e41ef8b2d32f4218efe2dd6252
#
_entry.id   b70906e41ef8b2d32f4218efe2dd6252
#
_cell.length_a   1.000
_cell.length_b   1.000
_cell.length_c   1.000
_cell.angle_alpha   90.00
_cell.angle_beta   90.00
_cell.angle_gamma   90.00
#
_symmetry.space_group_name_H-M   'P 1'
#
loop_
_entity.id
_entity.type
_entity.pdbx_description
1 polymer ?
#
loop_
_entity_poly.entity_id
_entity_poly.type
_entity_poly.pdbx_seq_one_letter_code
_entity_poly.pdbx_strand_id
1 'polypeptide(L)'
;EYATMQVTDLSAKTGADNLRLVMQTEDFTLTSKGAVKSGTALALDIFPADVNSILGTFVIDAANRQEKGTMSPVYTKLMSNEDGHQVNEVMTEGMVTITQVIGGHYAIDYHLRSVTREFVGKCKISSSTVKCYRQVGSTNKTFTLTNETVTPAPVGMLNDWVSQFPSAEPTNTIIYVQGIVSQIDDATPDGNASFYISDNGSQTNALYCHPVQWLDNATFVTGVEIALHDTVVIAGNMHYIDLITPAIQGYVMDYKKYVPPMGTGVESPSHAGDTYIYDIMGRLVAVKPANEQDIVELPQAGYYIMRCGDTVEKIMIK
;
A
#
# COMPACT_ATOMS: atom_id res chain seq x y z
N GLU A 1 6.90 -25.86 -11.29
CA GLU A 1 7.65 -25.09 -10.27
C GLU A 1 8.66 -24.20 -10.98
N TYR A 2 8.71 -22.89 -10.63
CA TYR A 2 9.70 -21.99 -11.23
C TYR A 2 11.07 -22.21 -10.58
N ALA A 3 12.11 -22.36 -11.40
CA ALA A 3 13.46 -22.68 -10.95
C ALA A 3 14.35 -21.44 -10.82
N THR A 4 14.13 -20.42 -11.66
CA THR A 4 14.96 -19.22 -11.71
C THR A 4 14.12 -17.96 -11.85
N MET A 5 14.69 -16.82 -11.44
CA MET A 5 14.09 -15.51 -11.63
C MET A 5 15.13 -14.53 -12.16
N GLN A 6 14.76 -13.79 -13.20
CA GLN A 6 15.52 -12.64 -13.65
C GLN A 6 14.75 -11.36 -13.28
N VAL A 7 15.43 -10.41 -12.66
CA VAL A 7 14.91 -9.08 -12.35
C VAL A 7 15.62 -8.07 -13.24
N THR A 8 14.86 -7.27 -13.97
CA THR A 8 15.42 -6.22 -14.83
C THR A 8 14.84 -4.88 -14.42
N ASP A 9 15.69 -3.95 -14.04
CA ASP A 9 15.32 -2.56 -13.75
C ASP A 9 15.10 -1.82 -15.09
N LEU A 10 13.89 -1.37 -15.31
CA LEU A 10 13.44 -0.66 -16.49
C LEU A 10 13.20 0.83 -16.24
N SER A 11 13.49 1.35 -15.05
CA SER A 11 13.19 2.73 -14.64
C SER A 11 13.75 3.78 -15.60
N ALA A 12 14.95 3.55 -16.14
CA ALA A 12 15.55 4.42 -17.14
C ALA A 12 14.75 4.50 -18.47
N LYS A 13 13.90 3.51 -18.76
CA LYS A 13 13.08 3.47 -19.97
C LYS A 13 11.68 4.00 -19.75
N THR A 14 11.10 3.75 -18.57
CA THR A 14 9.72 4.09 -18.25
C THR A 14 9.57 5.47 -17.62
N GLY A 15 10.65 5.95 -16.99
CA GLY A 15 10.62 7.20 -16.20
C GLY A 15 9.97 7.03 -14.82
N ALA A 16 9.55 5.80 -14.46
CA ALA A 16 9.03 5.43 -13.15
C ALA A 16 9.85 4.28 -12.57
N ASP A 17 9.85 4.12 -11.26
CA ASP A 17 10.45 2.95 -10.59
C ASP A 17 9.77 1.69 -11.09
N ASN A 18 10.44 0.93 -11.95
CA ASN A 18 9.86 -0.22 -12.64
C ASN A 18 10.81 -1.40 -12.69
N LEU A 19 10.34 -2.55 -12.22
CA LEU A 19 11.06 -3.82 -12.28
C LEU A 19 10.25 -4.85 -13.08
N ARG A 20 10.91 -5.51 -14.01
CA ARG A 20 10.38 -6.69 -14.69
C ARG A 20 10.98 -7.95 -14.08
N LEU A 21 10.13 -8.78 -13.52
CA LEU A 21 10.49 -10.09 -13.01
C LEU A 21 10.08 -11.14 -14.03
N VAL A 22 10.99 -12.01 -14.43
CA VAL A 22 10.69 -13.17 -15.28
C VAL A 22 11.07 -14.42 -14.52
N MET A 23 10.08 -15.15 -14.06
CA MET A 23 10.21 -16.44 -13.41
C MET A 23 9.99 -17.53 -14.46
N GLN A 24 10.86 -18.53 -14.50
CA GLN A 24 10.78 -19.59 -15.50
C GLN A 24 11.06 -20.96 -14.91
N THR A 25 10.41 -21.98 -15.48
CA THR A 25 10.71 -23.39 -15.20
C THR A 25 12.08 -23.75 -15.77
N GLU A 26 12.67 -24.83 -15.28
CA GLU A 26 14.02 -25.27 -15.68
C GLU A 26 14.13 -25.50 -17.21
N ASP A 27 13.08 -26.05 -17.79
CA ASP A 27 13.05 -26.41 -19.21
C ASP A 27 12.65 -25.24 -20.14
N PHE A 28 12.26 -24.10 -19.59
CA PHE A 28 11.87 -22.95 -20.39
C PHE A 28 13.08 -22.15 -20.84
N THR A 29 13.18 -21.90 -22.14
CA THR A 29 14.21 -21.00 -22.70
C THR A 29 13.57 -20.01 -23.65
N LEU A 30 13.70 -18.72 -23.32
CA LEU A 30 13.27 -17.62 -24.18
C LEU A 30 14.43 -17.14 -25.04
N THR A 31 14.26 -17.13 -26.34
CA THR A 31 15.21 -16.57 -27.31
C THR A 31 14.61 -15.38 -28.03
N SER A 32 15.42 -14.67 -28.82
CA SER A 32 14.93 -13.59 -29.70
C SER A 32 13.90 -14.07 -30.75
N LYS A 33 13.82 -15.38 -30.98
CA LYS A 33 12.87 -16.01 -31.92
C LYS A 33 11.66 -16.63 -31.20
N GLY A 34 11.54 -16.45 -29.86
CA GLY A 34 10.50 -17.03 -29.04
C GLY A 34 10.98 -18.17 -28.13
N ALA A 35 10.05 -18.85 -27.48
CA ALA A 35 10.34 -19.99 -26.62
C ALA A 35 10.76 -21.22 -27.45
N VAL A 36 11.85 -21.88 -27.06
CA VAL A 36 12.42 -23.02 -27.83
C VAL A 36 12.35 -24.36 -27.12
N LYS A 37 11.98 -24.36 -25.84
CA LYS A 37 11.80 -25.60 -25.05
C LYS A 37 10.44 -25.61 -24.36
N SER A 38 9.98 -26.80 -23.99
CA SER A 38 8.78 -26.96 -23.15
C SER A 38 8.94 -26.21 -21.84
N GLY A 39 7.83 -25.86 -21.24
CA GLY A 39 7.80 -25.18 -19.94
C GLY A 39 7.07 -23.85 -19.94
N THR A 40 7.15 -23.14 -18.84
CA THR A 40 6.44 -21.88 -18.63
C THR A 40 7.34 -20.80 -18.06
N ALA A 41 6.99 -19.55 -18.38
CA ALA A 41 7.54 -18.39 -17.69
C ALA A 41 6.41 -17.41 -17.36
N LEU A 42 6.45 -16.84 -16.14
CA LEU A 42 5.57 -15.76 -15.71
C LEU A 42 6.40 -14.47 -15.65
N ALA A 43 6.02 -13.51 -16.46
CA ALA A 43 6.58 -12.16 -16.43
C ALA A 43 5.65 -11.24 -15.63
N LEU A 44 6.20 -10.58 -14.63
CA LEU A 44 5.52 -9.54 -13.84
C LEU A 44 6.23 -8.21 -14.08
N ASP A 45 5.49 -7.19 -14.39
CA ASP A 45 6.01 -5.83 -14.61
C ASP A 45 5.49 -4.94 -13.48
N ILE A 46 6.28 -4.84 -12.40
CA ILE A 46 5.87 -4.23 -11.12
C ILE A 46 6.42 -2.83 -10.96
N PHE A 47 5.70 -1.98 -10.21
CA PHE A 47 6.12 -0.64 -9.81
C PHE A 47 6.36 -0.60 -8.29
N PRO A 48 7.60 -0.90 -7.85
CA PRO A 48 7.94 -0.96 -6.43
C PRO A 48 8.13 0.44 -5.82
N ALA A 49 8.10 0.51 -4.49
CA ALA A 49 8.47 1.72 -3.74
C ALA A 49 9.98 2.01 -3.81
N ASP A 50 10.79 0.96 -4.00
CA ASP A 50 12.24 1.01 -4.16
C ASP A 50 12.68 -0.04 -5.18
N VAL A 51 13.41 0.36 -6.20
CA VAL A 51 13.96 -0.53 -7.26
C VAL A 51 15.03 -1.53 -6.77
N ASN A 52 15.44 -1.44 -5.53
CA ASN A 52 16.31 -2.43 -4.90
C ASN A 52 15.52 -3.46 -4.07
N SER A 53 14.19 -3.41 -4.11
CA SER A 53 13.30 -4.36 -3.43
C SER A 53 12.19 -4.85 -4.36
N ILE A 54 11.91 -6.17 -4.27
CA ILE A 54 10.77 -6.79 -4.94
C ILE A 54 9.67 -7.20 -3.95
N LEU A 55 9.89 -6.94 -2.65
CA LEU A 55 8.92 -7.32 -1.61
C LEU A 55 7.69 -6.40 -1.65
N GLY A 56 6.52 -7.00 -1.51
CA GLY A 56 5.29 -6.24 -1.47
C GLY A 56 4.08 -6.95 -2.07
N THR A 57 3.00 -6.21 -2.15
CA THR A 57 1.77 -6.59 -2.85
C THR A 57 1.57 -5.67 -4.03
N PHE A 58 1.34 -6.26 -5.20
CA PHE A 58 1.19 -5.56 -6.47
C PHE A 58 -0.12 -5.99 -7.13
N VAL A 59 -0.96 -5.02 -7.49
CA VAL A 59 -2.25 -5.24 -8.15
C VAL A 59 -2.17 -4.72 -9.59
N ILE A 60 -2.76 -5.45 -10.54
CA ILE A 60 -2.80 -4.99 -11.93
C ILE A 60 -3.64 -3.71 -12.03
N ASP A 61 -3.01 -2.65 -12.51
CA ASP A 61 -3.69 -1.38 -12.81
C ASP A 61 -4.13 -1.36 -14.27
N ALA A 62 -5.42 -1.58 -14.52
CA ALA A 62 -5.98 -1.58 -15.87
C ALA A 62 -5.74 -0.26 -16.63
N ALA A 63 -5.61 0.86 -15.92
CA ALA A 63 -5.29 2.16 -16.49
C ALA A 63 -3.78 2.36 -16.74
N ASN A 64 -2.94 1.44 -16.27
CA ASN A 64 -1.47 1.47 -16.41
C ASN A 64 -0.84 2.80 -15.98
N ARG A 65 -1.26 3.32 -14.82
CA ARG A 65 -0.79 4.61 -14.27
C ARG A 65 0.65 4.58 -13.77
N GLN A 66 1.21 3.37 -13.61
CA GLN A 66 2.59 3.13 -13.13
C GLN A 66 2.82 3.63 -11.69
N GLU A 67 1.79 3.49 -10.87
CA GLU A 67 1.83 3.85 -9.45
C GLU A 67 2.48 2.74 -8.60
N LYS A 68 3.04 3.13 -7.45
CA LYS A 68 3.64 2.17 -6.50
C LYS A 68 2.59 1.17 -6.01
N GLY A 69 2.98 -0.10 -5.90
CA GLY A 69 2.09 -1.19 -5.52
C GLY A 69 1.20 -1.69 -6.67
N THR A 70 1.54 -1.32 -7.91
CA THR A 70 0.80 -1.77 -9.09
C THR A 70 1.63 -2.60 -10.04
N MET A 71 0.96 -3.27 -10.99
CA MET A 71 1.56 -3.99 -12.12
C MET A 71 0.99 -3.49 -13.44
N SER A 72 1.83 -3.51 -14.47
CA SER A 72 1.41 -3.19 -15.83
C SER A 72 0.56 -4.30 -16.45
N PRO A 73 -0.65 -4.02 -16.96
CA PRO A 73 -1.47 -5.00 -17.69
C PRO A 73 -0.89 -5.30 -19.09
N VAL A 74 0.02 -4.47 -19.59
CA VAL A 74 0.61 -4.63 -20.92
C VAL A 74 1.71 -5.68 -20.93
N TYR A 75 2.50 -5.75 -19.86
CA TYR A 75 3.70 -6.58 -19.81
C TYR A 75 3.64 -7.72 -18.80
N THR A 76 2.61 -7.76 -17.95
CA THR A 76 2.36 -8.91 -17.06
C THR A 76 1.70 -10.02 -17.86
N LYS A 77 2.40 -11.15 -18.02
CA LYS A 77 1.96 -12.24 -18.90
C LYS A 77 2.53 -13.60 -18.51
N LEU A 78 1.73 -14.63 -18.81
CA LEU A 78 2.19 -16.02 -18.84
C LEU A 78 2.66 -16.38 -20.25
N MET A 79 3.81 -17.00 -20.33
CA MET A 79 4.36 -17.57 -21.56
C MET A 79 4.52 -19.06 -21.35
N SER A 80 4.04 -19.86 -22.27
CA SER A 80 4.25 -21.31 -22.28
C SER A 80 4.61 -21.79 -23.68
N ASN A 81 5.32 -22.92 -23.71
CA ASN A 81 5.61 -23.64 -24.92
C ASN A 81 5.38 -25.14 -24.63
N GLU A 82 4.37 -25.71 -25.24
CA GLU A 82 4.06 -27.13 -25.17
C GLU A 82 4.04 -27.67 -26.60
N ASP A 83 4.89 -28.64 -26.88
CA ASP A 83 5.01 -29.30 -28.18
C ASP A 83 5.15 -28.34 -29.37
N GLY A 84 5.88 -27.23 -29.19
CA GLY A 84 6.08 -26.21 -30.20
C GLY A 84 4.96 -25.20 -30.32
N HIS A 85 3.88 -25.31 -29.54
CA HIS A 85 2.81 -24.32 -29.46
C HIS A 85 3.15 -23.27 -28.43
N GLN A 86 3.40 -22.05 -28.88
CA GLN A 86 3.67 -20.91 -28.00
C GLN A 86 2.37 -20.21 -27.61
N VAL A 87 2.20 -20.02 -26.31
CA VAL A 87 1.12 -19.24 -25.72
C VAL A 87 1.73 -18.01 -25.03
N ASN A 88 1.24 -16.84 -25.39
CA ASN A 88 1.50 -15.58 -24.71
C ASN A 88 0.16 -15.04 -24.19
N GLU A 89 -0.08 -15.16 -22.92
CA GLU A 89 -1.34 -14.75 -22.30
C GLU A 89 -1.13 -13.56 -21.39
N VAL A 90 -1.67 -12.42 -21.80
CA VAL A 90 -1.56 -11.16 -21.06
C VAL A 90 -2.57 -11.16 -19.92
N MET A 91 -2.12 -10.77 -18.74
CA MET A 91 -2.96 -10.65 -17.54
C MET A 91 -3.63 -9.28 -17.52
N THR A 92 -4.93 -9.26 -17.37
CA THR A 92 -5.75 -8.04 -17.36
C THR A 92 -6.15 -7.61 -15.96
N GLU A 93 -6.16 -8.56 -15.02
CA GLU A 93 -6.59 -8.36 -13.64
C GLU A 93 -5.78 -9.27 -12.71
N GLY A 94 -5.72 -8.92 -11.44
CA GLY A 94 -5.14 -9.79 -10.42
C GLY A 94 -4.13 -9.14 -9.52
N MET A 95 -3.58 -9.95 -8.63
CA MET A 95 -2.66 -9.55 -7.58
C MET A 95 -1.51 -10.54 -7.46
N VAL A 96 -0.36 -10.04 -7.07
CA VAL A 96 0.82 -10.83 -6.69
C VAL A 96 1.36 -10.30 -5.38
N THR A 97 1.67 -11.18 -4.44
CA THR A 97 2.42 -10.83 -3.23
C THR A 97 3.75 -11.57 -3.21
N ILE A 98 4.81 -10.83 -2.94
CA ILE A 98 6.19 -11.34 -2.84
C ILE A 98 6.69 -11.08 -1.43
N THR A 99 7.06 -12.16 -0.74
CA THR A 99 7.62 -12.13 0.61
C THR A 99 8.97 -12.82 0.64
N GLN A 100 9.82 -12.45 1.59
CA GLN A 100 11.06 -13.16 1.87
C GLN A 100 10.85 -14.13 3.02
N VAL A 101 11.20 -15.39 2.81
CA VAL A 101 11.05 -16.42 3.83
C VAL A 101 12.42 -16.88 4.35
N ILE A 102 12.41 -17.48 5.53
CA ILE A 102 13.62 -18.03 6.17
C ILE A 102 14.32 -19.00 5.22
N GLY A 103 15.64 -18.94 5.17
CA GLY A 103 16.45 -19.80 4.27
C GLY A 103 16.79 -19.15 2.94
N GLY A 104 16.57 -17.86 2.79
CA GLY A 104 16.98 -17.09 1.61
C GLY A 104 16.16 -17.43 0.37
N HIS A 105 14.85 -17.57 0.53
CA HIS A 105 13.91 -17.79 -0.57
C HIS A 105 12.91 -16.63 -0.66
N TYR A 106 12.44 -16.39 -1.87
CA TYR A 106 11.25 -15.59 -2.12
C TYR A 106 10.04 -16.52 -2.21
N ALA A 107 8.97 -16.21 -1.46
CA ALA A 107 7.66 -16.82 -1.67
C ALA A 107 6.83 -15.84 -2.50
N ILE A 108 6.22 -16.35 -3.57
CA ILE A 108 5.46 -15.57 -4.52
C ILE A 108 4.09 -16.23 -4.63
N ASP A 109 3.08 -15.51 -4.16
CA ASP A 109 1.68 -15.89 -4.24
C ASP A 109 1.02 -15.04 -5.31
N TYR A 110 0.32 -15.65 -6.25
CA TYR A 110 -0.35 -14.92 -7.33
C TYR A 110 -1.76 -15.43 -7.58
N HIS A 111 -2.63 -14.48 -7.87
CA HIS A 111 -3.97 -14.71 -8.37
C HIS A 111 -4.19 -13.74 -9.53
N LEU A 112 -4.05 -14.23 -10.73
CA LEU A 112 -4.04 -13.46 -11.98
C LEU A 112 -5.13 -13.96 -12.91
N ARG A 113 -5.72 -13.05 -13.69
CA ARG A 113 -6.72 -13.35 -14.70
C ARG A 113 -6.34 -12.73 -16.02
N SER A 114 -6.46 -13.51 -17.08
CA SER A 114 -6.49 -13.03 -18.45
C SER A 114 -7.95 -12.90 -18.93
N VAL A 115 -8.15 -12.55 -20.18
CA VAL A 115 -9.48 -12.52 -20.77
C VAL A 115 -10.15 -13.91 -20.79
N THR A 116 -9.35 -14.98 -20.81
CA THR A 116 -9.84 -16.35 -21.03
C THR A 116 -9.68 -17.28 -19.84
N ARG A 117 -8.72 -17.04 -18.96
CA ARG A 117 -8.34 -17.97 -17.90
C ARG A 117 -7.93 -17.26 -16.60
N GLU A 118 -8.06 -17.99 -15.52
CA GLU A 118 -7.62 -17.61 -14.19
C GLU A 118 -6.43 -18.48 -13.78
N PHE A 119 -5.44 -17.85 -13.13
CA PHE A 119 -4.19 -18.47 -12.68
C PHE A 119 -3.98 -18.18 -11.19
N VAL A 120 -4.10 -19.21 -10.39
CA VAL A 120 -3.84 -19.13 -8.95
C VAL A 120 -2.67 -20.03 -8.62
N GLY A 121 -1.71 -19.53 -7.89
CA GLY A 121 -0.55 -20.34 -7.54
C GLY A 121 0.36 -19.72 -6.50
N LYS A 122 1.22 -20.59 -5.98
CA LYS A 122 2.29 -20.25 -5.05
C LYS A 122 3.59 -20.89 -5.52
N CYS A 123 4.68 -20.13 -5.49
CA CYS A 123 5.99 -20.69 -5.77
C CYS A 123 7.05 -20.16 -4.80
N LYS A 124 8.15 -20.90 -4.68
CA LYS A 124 9.33 -20.47 -3.93
C LYS A 124 10.53 -20.48 -4.85
N ILE A 125 11.31 -19.40 -4.84
CA ILE A 125 12.52 -19.23 -5.64
C ILE A 125 13.68 -18.94 -4.71
N SER A 126 14.78 -19.68 -4.85
CA SER A 126 16.00 -19.40 -4.08
C SER A 126 16.60 -18.05 -4.50
N SER A 127 16.96 -17.23 -3.53
CA SER A 127 17.65 -15.96 -3.81
C SER A 127 18.96 -16.16 -4.58
N SER A 128 19.61 -17.31 -4.43
CA SER A 128 20.83 -17.66 -5.16
C SER A 128 20.61 -17.86 -6.67
N THR A 129 19.39 -18.14 -7.11
CA THR A 129 19.02 -18.28 -8.53
C THR A 129 18.44 -17.00 -9.14
N VAL A 130 18.36 -15.90 -8.36
CA VAL A 130 17.88 -14.60 -8.82
C VAL A 130 19.04 -13.82 -9.47
N LYS A 131 18.82 -13.34 -10.68
CA LYS A 131 19.77 -12.51 -11.41
C LYS A 131 19.17 -11.13 -11.68
N CYS A 132 19.86 -10.09 -11.22
CA CYS A 132 19.36 -8.71 -11.34
C CYS A 132 20.23 -7.91 -12.31
N TYR A 133 19.57 -7.20 -13.23
CA TYR A 133 20.21 -6.39 -14.27
C TYR A 133 19.61 -4.98 -14.30
N ARG A 134 20.49 -3.98 -14.44
CA ARG A 134 20.12 -2.57 -14.61
C ARG A 134 20.85 -1.98 -15.79
N GLN A 135 20.17 -1.21 -16.61
CA GLN A 135 20.79 -0.50 -17.71
C GLN A 135 21.50 0.76 -17.20
N VAL A 136 22.79 0.86 -17.48
CA VAL A 136 23.60 2.07 -17.20
C VAL A 136 24.23 2.52 -18.51
N GLY A 137 23.71 3.59 -19.07
CA GLY A 137 24.06 4.00 -20.44
C GLY A 137 23.63 2.93 -21.44
N SER A 138 24.55 2.44 -22.28
CA SER A 138 24.32 1.39 -23.27
C SER A 138 24.59 -0.03 -22.76
N THR A 139 25.00 -0.21 -21.50
CA THR A 139 25.41 -1.49 -20.95
C THR A 139 24.46 -1.97 -19.84
N ASN A 140 24.22 -3.29 -19.78
CA ASN A 140 23.55 -3.91 -18.66
C ASN A 140 24.59 -4.22 -17.58
N LYS A 141 24.35 -3.72 -16.36
CA LYS A 141 25.15 -4.04 -15.16
C LYS A 141 24.32 -4.89 -14.21
N THR A 142 25.00 -5.78 -13.48
CA THR A 142 24.38 -6.51 -12.39
C THR A 142 24.20 -5.62 -11.16
N PHE A 143 23.12 -5.86 -10.39
CA PHE A 143 22.93 -5.26 -9.07
C PHE A 143 22.39 -6.31 -8.09
N THR A 144 22.32 -5.97 -6.83
CA THR A 144 21.81 -6.85 -5.77
C THR A 144 20.58 -6.22 -5.13
N LEU A 145 19.53 -7.00 -4.93
CA LEU A 145 18.35 -6.59 -4.17
C LEU A 145 18.72 -6.49 -2.67
N THR A 146 18.41 -5.37 -2.04
CA THR A 146 18.54 -5.20 -0.59
C THR A 146 17.30 -5.68 0.14
N ASN A 147 16.12 -5.52 -0.49
CA ASN A 147 14.81 -5.89 0.08
C ASN A 147 14.52 -5.26 1.45
N GLU A 148 14.99 -4.05 1.66
CA GLU A 148 14.77 -3.29 2.90
C GLU A 148 13.38 -2.62 2.93
N THR A 149 12.78 -2.43 1.77
CA THR A 149 11.48 -1.75 1.61
C THR A 149 10.42 -2.75 1.15
N VAL A 150 9.29 -2.76 1.83
CA VAL A 150 8.09 -3.48 1.38
C VAL A 150 7.17 -2.51 0.67
N THR A 151 6.70 -2.88 -0.51
CA THR A 151 5.76 -2.07 -1.30
C THR A 151 4.33 -2.49 -0.97
N PRO A 152 3.50 -1.62 -0.37
CA PRO A 152 2.09 -1.90 -0.17
C PRO A 152 1.27 -1.60 -1.43
N ALA A 153 0.17 -2.33 -1.61
CA ALA A 153 -0.84 -2.01 -2.60
C ALA A 153 -1.71 -0.81 -2.15
N PRO A 154 -2.22 0.02 -3.07
CA PRO A 154 -3.26 1.00 -2.77
C PRO A 154 -4.57 0.32 -2.39
N VAL A 155 -5.34 0.93 -1.46
CA VAL A 155 -6.63 0.38 -0.98
C VAL A 155 -7.64 0.21 -2.10
N GLY A 156 -7.81 1.23 -2.93
CA GLY A 156 -8.81 1.21 -4.00
C GLY A 156 -8.58 0.05 -4.98
N MET A 157 -7.32 -0.19 -5.35
CA MET A 157 -6.97 -1.29 -6.24
C MET A 157 -7.19 -2.66 -5.59
N LEU A 158 -6.91 -2.79 -4.29
CA LEU A 158 -7.17 -4.03 -3.56
C LEU A 158 -8.67 -4.31 -3.48
N ASN A 159 -9.50 -3.29 -3.22
CA ASN A 159 -10.95 -3.42 -3.19
C ASN A 159 -11.51 -3.80 -4.56
N ASP A 160 -11.00 -3.20 -5.64
CA ASP A 160 -11.39 -3.55 -7.01
C ASP A 160 -11.06 -5.02 -7.29
N TRP A 161 -9.86 -5.48 -6.92
CA TRP A 161 -9.48 -6.87 -7.06
C TRP A 161 -10.40 -7.81 -6.27
N VAL A 162 -10.68 -7.53 -4.99
CA VAL A 162 -11.54 -8.37 -4.15
C VAL A 162 -12.95 -8.45 -4.72
N SER A 163 -13.49 -7.36 -5.26
CA SER A 163 -14.83 -7.34 -5.86
C SER A 163 -14.96 -8.25 -7.07
N GLN A 164 -13.87 -8.46 -7.80
CA GLN A 164 -13.83 -9.32 -8.98
C GLN A 164 -13.65 -10.82 -8.62
N PHE A 165 -13.20 -11.11 -7.41
CA PHE A 165 -12.95 -12.46 -6.91
C PHE A 165 -13.70 -12.75 -5.59
N PRO A 166 -15.04 -12.60 -5.55
CA PRO A 166 -15.83 -12.67 -4.33
C PRO A 166 -15.85 -14.04 -3.64
N SER A 167 -15.37 -15.08 -4.31
CA SER A 167 -15.26 -16.45 -3.78
C SER A 167 -13.85 -16.82 -3.33
N ALA A 168 -12.91 -15.88 -3.33
CA ALA A 168 -11.59 -16.14 -2.80
C ALA A 168 -11.72 -16.44 -1.31
N GLU A 169 -11.53 -17.71 -0.94
CA GLU A 169 -11.32 -18.13 0.44
C GLU A 169 -10.31 -17.20 1.11
N PRO A 170 -10.41 -16.98 2.44
CA PRO A 170 -9.44 -16.16 3.15
C PRO A 170 -8.04 -16.58 2.72
N THR A 171 -7.29 -15.66 2.16
CA THR A 171 -5.99 -16.01 1.64
C THR A 171 -5.06 -16.25 2.83
N ASN A 172 -4.41 -17.42 2.89
CA ASN A 172 -3.28 -17.63 3.80
C ASN A 172 -2.03 -16.83 3.39
N THR A 173 -2.21 -15.87 2.48
CA THR A 173 -1.16 -15.02 1.93
C THR A 173 -1.18 -13.70 2.64
N ILE A 174 -0.06 -13.29 3.20
CA ILE A 174 0.08 -11.95 3.77
C ILE A 174 0.04 -10.94 2.64
N ILE A 175 -0.88 -10.00 2.73
CA ILE A 175 -1.03 -8.86 1.82
C ILE A 175 -0.54 -7.61 2.54
N TYR A 176 0.15 -6.75 1.82
CA TYR A 176 0.56 -5.43 2.31
C TYR A 176 -0.30 -4.36 1.65
N VAL A 177 -0.99 -3.55 2.45
CA VAL A 177 -1.85 -2.48 1.95
C VAL A 177 -1.58 -1.19 2.70
N GLN A 178 -1.53 -0.07 1.97
CA GLN A 178 -1.38 1.26 2.56
C GLN A 178 -2.66 2.06 2.38
N GLY A 179 -3.07 2.73 3.44
CA GLY A 179 -4.18 3.67 3.38
C GLY A 179 -4.12 4.73 4.47
N ILE A 180 -5.03 5.69 4.33
CA ILE A 180 -5.26 6.76 5.30
C ILE A 180 -6.47 6.37 6.14
N VAL A 181 -6.35 6.43 7.46
CA VAL A 181 -7.43 6.12 8.39
C VAL A 181 -8.61 7.07 8.18
N SER A 182 -9.74 6.50 7.75
CA SER A 182 -10.95 7.26 7.41
C SER A 182 -12.04 7.17 8.48
N GLN A 183 -12.02 6.12 9.29
CA GLN A 183 -12.93 5.91 10.41
C GLN A 183 -12.29 4.97 11.43
N ILE A 184 -12.55 5.16 12.70
CA ILE A 184 -12.18 4.26 13.80
C ILE A 184 -13.47 3.79 14.45
N ASP A 185 -13.70 2.47 14.44
CA ASP A 185 -14.91 1.91 15.05
C ASP A 185 -14.69 1.57 16.50
N ASP A 186 -13.62 0.86 16.80
CA ASP A 186 -13.30 0.48 18.17
C ASP A 186 -11.79 0.20 18.33
N ALA A 187 -11.23 0.66 19.45
CA ALA A 187 -10.01 0.12 20.01
C ALA A 187 -10.45 -0.85 21.11
N THR A 188 -10.52 -2.12 20.77
CA THR A 188 -11.20 -3.10 21.60
C THR A 188 -10.47 -3.36 22.93
N PRO A 189 -11.20 -3.73 24.00
CA PRO A 189 -10.62 -4.07 25.29
C PRO A 189 -9.61 -5.23 25.27
N ASP A 190 -9.64 -6.04 24.22
CA ASP A 190 -8.72 -7.17 24.02
C ASP A 190 -7.38 -6.78 23.37
N GLY A 191 -7.18 -5.48 23.12
CA GLY A 191 -5.94 -4.95 22.55
C GLY A 191 -5.82 -5.01 21.03
N ASN A 192 -6.90 -5.32 20.32
CA ASN A 192 -7.01 -5.17 18.88
C ASN A 192 -7.77 -3.90 18.52
N ALA A 193 -7.61 -3.40 17.32
CA ALA A 193 -8.37 -2.27 16.81
C ALA A 193 -9.20 -2.65 15.57
N SER A 194 -10.25 -1.88 15.36
CA SER A 194 -11.11 -1.96 14.18
C SER A 194 -11.26 -0.58 13.58
N PHE A 195 -10.89 -0.42 12.33
CA PHE A 195 -10.91 0.87 11.65
C PHE A 195 -10.98 0.69 10.13
N TYR A 196 -11.25 1.77 9.42
CA TYR A 196 -11.27 1.80 7.97
C TYR A 196 -10.11 2.62 7.44
N ILE A 197 -9.54 2.16 6.33
CA ILE A 197 -8.52 2.89 5.57
C ILE A 197 -8.96 3.08 4.13
N SER A 198 -8.55 4.18 3.51
CA SER A 198 -8.78 4.45 2.09
C SER A 198 -7.60 5.21 1.48
N ASP A 199 -7.54 5.31 0.17
CA ASP A 199 -6.42 6.01 -0.51
C ASP A 199 -6.36 7.51 -0.20
N ASN A 200 -7.49 8.13 0.14
CA ASN A 200 -7.63 9.58 0.33
C ASN A 200 -8.17 10.00 1.71
N GLY A 201 -8.37 9.07 2.63
CA GLY A 201 -8.93 9.34 3.96
C GLY A 201 -10.45 9.57 3.98
N SER A 202 -11.17 9.36 2.87
CA SER A 202 -12.63 9.37 2.85
C SER A 202 -13.19 7.98 3.18
N GLN A 203 -14.49 7.92 3.53
CA GLN A 203 -15.17 6.64 3.75
C GLN A 203 -15.56 5.93 2.45
N THR A 204 -15.42 6.61 1.31
CA THR A 204 -15.73 6.02 0.00
C THR A 204 -14.63 5.05 -0.41
N ASN A 205 -15.02 3.83 -0.80
CA ASN A 205 -14.11 2.75 -1.19
C ASN A 205 -13.08 2.40 -0.10
N ALA A 206 -13.48 2.50 1.17
CA ALA A 206 -12.62 2.18 2.30
C ALA A 206 -12.56 0.66 2.53
N LEU A 207 -11.40 0.17 2.94
CA LEU A 207 -11.17 -1.21 3.36
C LEU A 207 -11.32 -1.30 4.88
N TYR A 208 -12.09 -2.28 5.34
CA TYR A 208 -12.21 -2.58 6.77
C TYR A 208 -11.00 -3.37 7.27
N CYS A 209 -10.42 -2.90 8.36
CA CYS A 209 -9.29 -3.53 9.04
C CYS A 209 -9.79 -4.07 10.38
N HIS A 210 -9.91 -5.42 10.51
CA HIS A 210 -10.48 -6.06 11.69
C HIS A 210 -10.15 -7.57 11.77
N PRO A 211 -9.72 -8.09 12.92
CA PRO A 211 -9.05 -7.35 13.98
C PRO A 211 -7.60 -7.01 13.59
N VAL A 212 -7.10 -5.89 14.02
CA VAL A 212 -5.72 -5.46 13.74
C VAL A 212 -4.97 -5.22 15.04
N GLN A 213 -3.74 -5.74 15.13
CA GLN A 213 -2.79 -5.48 16.18
C GLN A 213 -1.94 -4.24 15.86
N TRP A 214 -1.31 -3.66 16.86
CA TRP A 214 -0.38 -2.55 16.71
C TRP A 214 0.96 -2.99 16.11
N LEU A 215 1.93 -2.08 16.00
CA LEU A 215 3.28 -2.32 15.49
C LEU A 215 3.91 -3.56 16.14
N ASP A 216 4.60 -4.37 15.34
CA ASP A 216 5.27 -5.61 15.77
C ASP A 216 4.33 -6.65 16.44
N ASN A 217 3.06 -6.68 16.05
CA ASN A 217 2.00 -7.49 16.65
C ASN A 217 1.76 -7.18 18.15
N ALA A 218 2.08 -5.98 18.59
CA ALA A 218 1.74 -5.53 19.94
C ALA A 218 0.22 -5.27 20.03
N THR A 219 -0.29 -5.25 21.26
CA THR A 219 -1.66 -4.85 21.53
C THR A 219 -1.79 -3.33 21.50
N PHE A 220 -2.93 -2.81 21.10
CA PHE A 220 -3.32 -1.43 21.39
C PHE A 220 -3.52 -1.27 22.89
N VAL A 221 -2.90 -0.28 23.49
CA VAL A 221 -2.90 -0.09 24.96
C VAL A 221 -3.88 1.00 25.38
N THR A 222 -3.90 2.11 24.65
CA THR A 222 -4.64 3.31 25.03
C THR A 222 -5.80 3.62 24.06
N GLY A 223 -5.82 3.00 22.89
CA GLY A 223 -6.75 3.31 21.83
C GLY A 223 -6.52 4.66 21.15
N VAL A 224 -5.43 5.36 21.52
CA VAL A 224 -5.04 6.65 20.91
C VAL A 224 -3.77 6.54 20.06
N GLU A 225 -3.28 5.32 19.87
CA GLU A 225 -2.11 5.05 19.03
C GLU A 225 -2.38 5.42 17.56
N ILE A 226 -3.63 5.26 17.12
CA ILE A 226 -4.08 5.57 15.79
C ILE A 226 -5.14 6.67 15.82
N ALA A 227 -5.10 7.58 14.86
CA ALA A 227 -6.04 8.68 14.73
C ALA A 227 -6.55 8.81 13.29
N LEU A 228 -7.64 9.54 13.11
CA LEU A 228 -8.14 9.89 11.77
C LEU A 228 -7.07 10.61 10.96
N HIS A 229 -6.99 10.28 9.69
CA HIS A 229 -6.02 10.78 8.71
C HIS A 229 -4.59 10.32 8.89
N ASP A 230 -4.29 9.49 9.89
CA ASP A 230 -2.99 8.81 9.95
C ASP A 230 -2.83 7.90 8.73
N THR A 231 -1.59 7.78 8.23
CA THR A 231 -1.27 6.82 7.17
C THR A 231 -0.73 5.56 7.81
N VAL A 232 -1.27 4.41 7.45
CA VAL A 232 -0.86 3.10 7.96
C VAL A 232 -0.54 2.15 6.82
N VAL A 233 0.41 1.26 7.06
CA VAL A 233 0.62 0.05 6.25
C VAL A 233 0.19 -1.14 7.09
N ILE A 234 -0.77 -1.91 6.59
CA ILE A 234 -1.24 -3.13 7.22
C ILE A 234 -0.62 -4.33 6.52
N ALA A 235 -0.07 -5.24 7.29
CA ALA A 235 0.31 -6.57 6.84
C ALA A 235 -0.68 -7.57 7.40
N GLY A 236 -1.37 -8.31 6.54
CA GLY A 236 -2.41 -9.21 7.00
C GLY A 236 -3.03 -10.06 5.90
N ASN A 237 -4.02 -10.84 6.28
CA ASN A 237 -4.74 -11.73 5.39
C ASN A 237 -6.13 -11.16 5.09
N MET A 238 -6.56 -11.26 3.84
CA MET A 238 -7.94 -10.93 3.48
C MET A 238 -8.89 -12.02 3.97
N HIS A 239 -10.02 -11.60 4.50
CA HIS A 239 -11.13 -12.48 4.86
C HIS A 239 -12.46 -11.76 4.62
N TYR A 240 -13.58 -12.46 4.78
CA TYR A 240 -14.90 -11.87 4.66
C TYR A 240 -15.60 -11.88 6.02
N ILE A 241 -16.08 -10.71 6.43
CA ILE A 241 -17.01 -10.58 7.55
C ILE A 241 -18.41 -10.80 6.97
N ASP A 242 -19.23 -11.58 7.67
CA ASP A 242 -20.62 -11.89 7.25
C ASP A 242 -20.74 -12.43 5.81
N LEU A 243 -19.69 -13.09 5.31
CA LEU A 243 -19.60 -13.69 3.98
C LEU A 243 -19.64 -12.70 2.80
N ILE A 244 -19.75 -11.41 3.03
CA ILE A 244 -19.91 -10.39 1.97
C ILE A 244 -19.01 -9.16 2.12
N THR A 245 -18.59 -8.81 3.33
CA THR A 245 -17.77 -7.61 3.56
C THR A 245 -16.31 -8.00 3.59
N PRO A 246 -15.50 -7.58 2.60
CA PRO A 246 -14.07 -7.85 2.63
C PRO A 246 -13.39 -7.06 3.75
N ALA A 247 -12.51 -7.72 4.48
CA ALA A 247 -11.74 -7.14 5.55
C ALA A 247 -10.31 -7.68 5.54
N ILE A 248 -9.38 -6.91 6.12
CA ILE A 248 -8.02 -7.38 6.38
C ILE A 248 -7.81 -7.59 7.87
N GLN A 249 -7.30 -8.78 8.22
CA GLN A 249 -6.90 -9.14 9.57
C GLN A 249 -5.37 -9.22 9.64
N GLY A 250 -4.76 -8.53 10.61
CA GLY A 250 -3.30 -8.55 10.72
C GLY A 250 -2.75 -7.56 11.74
N TYR A 251 -1.74 -6.83 11.35
CA TYR A 251 -1.09 -5.85 12.23
C TYR A 251 -0.62 -4.62 11.44
N VAL A 252 -0.47 -3.51 12.15
CA VAL A 252 0.15 -2.30 11.60
C VAL A 252 1.65 -2.57 11.45
N MET A 253 2.14 -2.57 10.21
CA MET A 253 3.55 -2.78 9.90
C MET A 253 4.33 -1.48 9.89
N ASP A 254 3.70 -0.41 9.43
CA ASP A 254 4.29 0.93 9.38
C ASP A 254 3.20 1.97 9.62
N TYR A 255 3.61 3.12 10.13
CA TYR A 255 2.70 4.14 10.60
C TYR A 255 3.30 5.53 10.48
N LYS A 256 2.51 6.45 9.94
CA LYS A 256 2.85 7.86 9.87
C LYS A 256 1.70 8.70 10.41
N LYS A 257 1.97 9.39 11.49
CA LYS A 257 1.00 10.30 12.10
C LYS A 257 0.66 11.45 11.16
N TYR A 258 -0.63 11.73 11.05
CA TYR A 258 -1.09 12.89 10.33
C TYR A 258 -0.65 14.16 11.07
N VAL A 259 0.07 15.00 10.39
CA VAL A 259 0.37 16.36 10.84
C VAL A 259 -0.49 17.27 9.95
N PRO A 260 -1.52 17.91 10.50
CA PRO A 260 -2.29 18.88 9.71
C PRO A 260 -1.32 19.87 9.08
N PRO A 261 -1.48 20.22 7.80
CA PRO A 261 -0.68 21.29 7.22
C PRO A 261 -0.79 22.50 8.13
N MET A 262 0.33 22.95 8.67
CA MET A 262 0.35 24.25 9.32
C MET A 262 -0.13 25.21 8.26
N GLY A 263 -1.34 25.76 8.49
CA GLY A 263 -1.95 26.68 7.53
C GLY A 263 -0.94 27.77 7.21
N THR A 264 -0.41 27.74 6.00
CA THR A 264 0.41 28.81 5.43
C THR A 264 -0.50 29.97 5.03
N GLY A 265 -1.35 30.37 5.95
CA GLY A 265 -2.35 31.39 5.74
C GLY A 265 -3.34 31.33 6.88
N VAL A 266 -2.89 31.73 8.06
CA VAL A 266 -3.81 32.53 8.87
C VAL A 266 -4.04 33.74 7.99
N GLU A 267 -5.19 33.78 7.30
CA GLU A 267 -5.65 35.08 6.79
C GLU A 267 -5.52 36.06 7.96
N SER A 268 -4.73 37.09 7.78
CA SER A 268 -4.58 38.11 8.80
C SER A 268 -5.98 38.53 9.20
N PRO A 269 -6.30 38.54 10.53
CA PRO A 269 -7.66 38.91 10.96
C PRO A 269 -8.10 40.17 10.27
N SER A 270 -9.22 40.08 9.58
CA SER A 270 -9.73 41.19 8.79
C SER A 270 -10.12 42.42 9.63
N HIS A 271 -10.12 42.29 10.94
CA HIS A 271 -10.44 43.34 11.90
C HIS A 271 -9.38 43.41 12.99
N ALA A 272 -8.68 44.53 13.08
CA ALA A 272 -7.74 44.79 14.16
C ALA A 272 -8.47 44.79 15.51
N GLY A 273 -8.15 43.82 16.36
CA GLY A 273 -8.70 43.68 17.69
C GLY A 273 -9.47 42.39 17.97
N ASP A 274 -9.84 41.62 16.95
CA ASP A 274 -10.48 40.31 17.17
C ASP A 274 -9.48 39.32 17.75
N THR A 275 -9.98 38.43 18.66
CA THR A 275 -9.18 37.37 19.28
C THR A 275 -9.58 36.05 18.65
N TYR A 276 -8.61 35.38 18.09
CA TYR A 276 -8.75 34.05 17.47
C TYR A 276 -8.25 32.97 18.41
N ILE A 277 -9.05 31.95 18.66
CA ILE A 277 -8.71 30.84 19.58
C ILE A 277 -8.57 29.57 18.76
N TYR A 278 -7.42 28.95 18.87
CA TYR A 278 -7.07 27.72 18.19
C TYR A 278 -6.84 26.60 19.21
N ASP A 279 -7.16 25.38 18.83
CA ASP A 279 -6.71 24.21 19.59
C ASP A 279 -5.20 24.00 19.40
N ILE A 280 -4.63 23.06 20.17
CA ILE A 280 -3.20 22.73 20.08
C ILE A 280 -2.77 22.15 18.73
N MET A 281 -3.75 21.76 17.89
CA MET A 281 -3.54 21.29 16.52
C MET A 281 -3.59 22.43 15.48
N GLY A 282 -3.78 23.68 15.94
CA GLY A 282 -3.85 24.85 15.08
C GLY A 282 -5.20 25.06 14.40
N ARG A 283 -6.27 24.33 14.77
CA ARG A 283 -7.62 24.53 14.21
C ARG A 283 -8.29 25.68 14.92
N LEU A 284 -8.92 26.57 14.14
CA LEU A 284 -9.73 27.66 14.70
C LEU A 284 -10.96 27.07 15.41
N VAL A 285 -11.09 27.34 16.70
CA VAL A 285 -12.16 26.85 17.58
C VAL A 285 -13.19 27.95 17.84
N ALA A 286 -12.74 29.16 17.99
CA ALA A 286 -13.61 30.31 18.24
C ALA A 286 -12.96 31.62 17.80
N VAL A 287 -13.80 32.61 17.51
CA VAL A 287 -13.41 34.01 17.28
C VAL A 287 -14.17 34.87 18.27
N LYS A 288 -13.45 35.71 19.00
CA LYS A 288 -14.04 36.72 19.87
C LYS A 288 -13.84 38.10 19.23
N PRO A 289 -14.91 38.76 18.78
CA PRO A 289 -14.85 40.12 18.24
C PRO A 289 -14.36 41.14 19.28
N ALA A 290 -13.61 42.12 18.84
CA ALA A 290 -13.03 43.14 19.72
C ALA A 290 -14.05 43.89 20.58
N ASN A 291 -15.29 43.99 20.11
CA ASN A 291 -16.36 44.77 20.74
C ASN A 291 -17.29 43.96 21.64
N GLU A 292 -17.04 42.65 21.78
CA GLU A 292 -17.87 41.78 22.64
C GLU A 292 -17.16 41.47 23.97
N GLN A 293 -17.88 41.74 25.07
CA GLN A 293 -17.43 41.42 26.44
C GLN A 293 -17.83 39.98 26.84
N ASP A 294 -18.51 39.25 25.96
CA ASP A 294 -19.02 37.93 26.27
C ASP A 294 -17.91 36.87 26.44
N ILE A 295 -18.17 35.98 27.38
CA ILE A 295 -17.29 34.84 27.65
C ILE A 295 -17.42 33.85 26.47
N VAL A 296 -16.32 33.56 25.80
CA VAL A 296 -16.30 32.53 24.78
C VAL A 296 -16.35 31.18 25.47
N GLU A 297 -17.42 30.45 25.26
CA GLU A 297 -17.51 29.04 25.69
C GLU A 297 -16.68 28.15 24.75
N LEU A 298 -15.66 27.50 25.31
CA LEU A 298 -14.81 26.55 24.59
C LEU A 298 -15.34 25.13 24.79
N PRO A 299 -15.34 24.29 23.74
CA PRO A 299 -16.07 23.02 23.75
C PRO A 299 -15.53 21.98 24.74
N GLN A 300 -14.28 22.08 25.16
CA GLN A 300 -13.67 21.13 26.09
C GLN A 300 -12.61 21.77 26.99
N ALA A 301 -12.36 21.19 28.17
CA ALA A 301 -11.18 21.50 28.96
C ALA A 301 -9.90 21.10 28.19
N GLY A 302 -8.90 21.96 28.21
CA GLY A 302 -7.67 21.68 27.47
C GLY A 302 -6.79 22.91 27.27
N TYR A 303 -5.74 22.72 26.48
CA TYR A 303 -4.85 23.80 26.08
C TYR A 303 -5.28 24.40 24.74
N TYR A 304 -5.25 25.72 24.66
CA TYR A 304 -5.59 26.50 23.45
C TYR A 304 -4.52 27.55 23.19
N ILE A 305 -4.41 27.98 21.95
CA ILE A 305 -3.57 29.08 21.52
C ILE A 305 -4.50 30.25 21.20
N MET A 306 -4.33 31.35 21.90
CA MET A 306 -5.09 32.59 21.67
C MET A 306 -4.21 33.59 20.93
N ARG A 307 -4.72 34.17 19.85
CA ARG A 307 -4.03 35.19 19.05
C ARG A 307 -4.88 36.43 18.95
N CYS A 308 -4.30 37.55 19.34
CA CYS A 308 -4.90 38.90 19.18
C CYS A 308 -3.87 39.82 18.50
N GLY A 309 -4.07 40.16 17.24
CA GLY A 309 -3.04 40.84 16.46
C GLY A 309 -1.72 40.08 16.42
N ASP A 310 -0.65 40.71 16.85
CA ASP A 310 0.69 40.10 16.92
C ASP A 310 0.97 39.34 18.25
N THR A 311 0.04 39.41 19.19
CA THR A 311 0.18 38.73 20.48
C THR A 311 -0.35 37.29 20.41
N VAL A 312 0.47 36.34 20.86
CA VAL A 312 0.10 34.90 20.92
C VAL A 312 0.30 34.41 22.35
N GLU A 313 -0.74 33.82 22.92
CA GLU A 313 -0.72 33.27 24.28
C GLU A 313 -1.23 31.83 24.30
N LYS A 314 -0.64 31.00 25.16
CA LYS A 314 -1.14 29.66 25.47
C LYS A 314 -2.03 29.74 26.70
N ILE A 315 -3.28 29.33 26.59
CA ILE A 315 -4.25 29.31 27.68
C ILE A 315 -4.62 27.87 28.02
N MET A 316 -4.98 27.63 29.28
CA MET A 316 -5.50 26.35 29.75
C MET A 316 -6.90 26.58 30.32
N ILE A 317 -7.87 25.88 29.76
CA ILE A 317 -9.23 25.83 30.26
C ILE A 317 -9.38 24.58 31.12
N LYS A 318 -9.88 24.75 32.33
CA LYS A 318 -10.09 23.67 33.32
C LYS A 318 -11.51 23.14 33.24
#